data_b32b9a073a067372c70f1f6f1371f972
#
_entry.id   b32b9a073a067372c70f1f6f1371f972
#
_cell.length_a   1.000
_cell.length_b   1.000
_cell.length_c   1.000
_cell.angle_alpha   90.00
_cell.angle_beta   90.00
_cell.angle_gamma   90.00
#
_symmetry.space_group_name_H-M   'P 1'
#
loop_
_entity.id
_entity.type
_entity.pdbx_description
1 polymer ?
#
loop_
_entity_poly.entity_id
_entity_poly.type
_entity_poly.pdbx_seq_one_letter_code
_entity_poly.pdbx_strand_id
1 'polypeptide(L)'
;AVEETPASAARGLEVLNEVDELQAEKNKLQQQLQTYQKEKAALEPWGNFEPASLSRLHDAGLEVGFYSCSEGNYDATWEDTYNAMVISRQSSRVYFVTVTRNSEETDLDAEQAKLPPYSLERVQVLCNETEQALADNEEKMKVLAEREIPSLRAALKEVNTDMEFSKVMLNTEATAGEKLMLLQGWAPASRVGEIS
;
A
#
# COMPACT_ATOMS: atom_id res chain seq x y z
N ALA A 1 13.92 23.35 -14.43
CA ALA A 1 13.83 22.61 -15.69
C ALA A 1 14.45 21.24 -15.45
N VAL A 2 13.72 20.17 -15.68
CA VAL A 2 14.24 18.80 -15.59
C VAL A 2 15.04 18.55 -16.86
N GLU A 3 16.28 18.07 -16.71
CA GLU A 3 17.15 17.75 -17.84
C GLU A 3 16.67 16.43 -18.47
N GLU A 4 16.27 16.48 -19.74
CA GLU A 4 15.78 15.29 -20.45
C GLU A 4 16.96 14.36 -20.79
N THR A 5 16.79 13.07 -20.50
CA THR A 5 17.75 12.03 -20.90
C THR A 5 17.68 11.80 -22.42
N PRO A 6 18.80 11.59 -23.14
CA PRO A 6 18.78 11.24 -24.55
C PRO A 6 17.90 10.01 -24.80
N ALA A 7 17.05 10.09 -25.83
CA ALA A 7 16.12 9.02 -26.18
C ALA A 7 16.87 7.72 -26.54
N SER A 8 16.61 6.65 -25.79
CA SER A 8 17.18 5.32 -25.97
C SER A 8 16.15 4.26 -25.63
N ALA A 9 15.97 3.28 -26.51
CA ALA A 9 15.05 2.17 -26.26
C ALA A 9 15.53 1.27 -25.10
N ALA A 10 16.84 1.02 -25.02
CA ALA A 10 17.42 0.27 -23.88
C ALA A 10 17.15 0.99 -22.54
N ARG A 11 17.37 2.30 -22.49
CA ARG A 11 17.04 3.10 -21.31
C ARG A 11 15.55 3.08 -20.99
N GLY A 12 14.67 3.08 -22.02
CA GLY A 12 13.24 2.98 -21.84
C GLY A 12 12.82 1.70 -21.13
N LEU A 13 13.45 0.55 -21.42
CA LEU A 13 13.20 -0.73 -20.75
C LEU A 13 13.69 -0.74 -19.28
N GLU A 14 14.85 -0.11 -19.01
CA GLU A 14 15.35 0.06 -17.64
C GLU A 14 14.38 0.91 -16.80
N VAL A 15 13.86 2.00 -17.38
CA VAL A 15 12.90 2.90 -16.72
C VAL A 15 11.61 2.18 -16.35
N LEU A 16 11.15 1.21 -17.16
CA LEU A 16 9.98 0.41 -16.80
C LEU A 16 10.20 -0.34 -15.48
N ASN A 17 11.37 -0.93 -15.28
CA ASN A 17 11.69 -1.59 -14.01
C ASN A 17 11.72 -0.59 -12.84
N GLU A 18 12.30 0.60 -13.04
CA GLU A 18 12.29 1.66 -12.02
C GLU A 18 10.86 2.09 -11.65
N VAL A 19 9.95 2.19 -12.64
CA VAL A 19 8.54 2.51 -12.43
C VAL A 19 7.84 1.39 -11.66
N ASP A 20 8.09 0.13 -12.02
CA ASP A 20 7.49 -1.03 -11.35
C ASP A 20 7.93 -1.09 -9.88
N GLU A 21 9.22 -0.82 -9.58
CA GLU A 21 9.72 -0.75 -8.21
C GLU A 21 9.04 0.37 -7.41
N LEU A 22 8.94 1.58 -7.98
CA LEU A 22 8.26 2.70 -7.33
C LEU A 22 6.78 2.41 -7.12
N GLN A 23 6.11 1.75 -8.07
CA GLN A 23 4.71 1.37 -7.93
C GLN A 23 4.51 0.31 -6.84
N ALA A 24 5.42 -0.67 -6.74
CA ALA A 24 5.41 -1.68 -5.68
C ALA A 24 5.61 -1.05 -4.30
N GLU A 25 6.56 -0.10 -4.17
CA GLU A 25 6.79 0.67 -2.95
C GLU A 25 5.56 1.50 -2.57
N LYS A 26 4.95 2.20 -3.52
CA LYS A 26 3.70 2.95 -3.31
C LYS A 26 2.60 2.06 -2.75
N ASN A 27 2.36 0.91 -3.36
CA ASN A 27 1.33 -0.03 -2.90
C ASN A 27 1.60 -0.51 -1.46
N LYS A 28 2.86 -0.80 -1.13
CA LYS A 28 3.28 -1.20 0.22
C LYS A 28 3.02 -0.08 1.23
N LEU A 29 3.43 1.15 0.93
CA LEU A 29 3.20 2.31 1.79
C LEU A 29 1.71 2.59 2.01
N GLN A 30 0.89 2.44 0.96
CA GLN A 30 -0.57 2.59 1.07
C GLN A 30 -1.19 1.55 2.02
N GLN A 31 -0.74 0.30 1.94
CA GLN A 31 -1.20 -0.75 2.87
C GLN A 31 -0.76 -0.47 4.31
N GLN A 32 0.47 -0.01 4.50
CA GLN A 32 0.97 0.37 5.82
C GLN A 32 0.18 1.54 6.41
N LEU A 33 -0.07 2.59 5.62
CA LEU A 33 -0.86 3.73 6.05
C LEU A 33 -2.28 3.32 6.46
N GLN A 34 -2.92 2.47 5.66
CA GLN A 34 -4.25 1.94 5.99
C GLN A 34 -4.24 1.14 7.31
N THR A 35 -3.19 0.39 7.57
CA THR A 35 -3.03 -0.36 8.83
C THR A 35 -2.89 0.60 10.00
N TYR A 36 -2.00 1.59 9.91
CA TYR A 36 -1.80 2.58 10.96
C TYR A 36 -3.04 3.44 11.22
N GLN A 37 -3.79 3.80 10.18
CA GLN A 37 -5.05 4.52 10.33
C GLN A 37 -6.10 3.68 11.09
N LYS A 38 -6.18 2.38 10.85
CA LYS A 38 -7.05 1.47 11.61
C LYS A 38 -6.60 1.36 13.06
N GLU A 39 -5.30 1.21 13.31
CA GLU A 39 -4.73 1.15 14.66
C GLU A 39 -4.95 2.46 15.42
N LYS A 40 -4.78 3.60 14.76
CA LYS A 40 -5.09 4.92 15.32
C LYS A 40 -6.56 5.02 15.74
N ALA A 41 -7.48 4.66 14.84
CA ALA A 41 -8.92 4.67 15.14
C ALA A 41 -9.29 3.73 16.29
N ALA A 42 -8.60 2.58 16.40
CA ALA A 42 -8.78 1.65 17.52
C ALA A 42 -8.28 2.23 18.84
N LEU A 43 -7.24 3.06 18.83
CA LEU A 43 -6.66 3.69 20.04
C LEU A 43 -7.37 4.97 20.46
N GLU A 44 -7.94 5.73 19.52
CA GLU A 44 -8.56 7.04 19.82
C GLU A 44 -9.54 7.05 20.99
N PRO A 45 -10.44 6.07 21.17
CA PRO A 45 -11.37 6.05 22.29
C PRO A 45 -10.70 5.92 23.67
N TRP A 46 -9.47 5.35 23.70
CA TRP A 46 -8.72 5.07 24.92
C TRP A 46 -7.78 6.20 25.32
N GLY A 47 -7.56 7.17 24.42
CA GLY A 47 -6.60 8.24 24.63
C GLY A 47 -5.14 7.78 24.52
N ASN A 48 -4.24 8.67 24.93
CA ASN A 48 -2.81 8.40 24.88
C ASN A 48 -2.34 7.75 26.18
N PHE A 49 -1.88 6.52 26.12
CA PHE A 49 -1.26 5.80 27.23
C PHE A 49 0.05 5.16 26.77
N GLU A 50 0.96 4.93 27.72
CA GLU A 50 2.22 4.25 27.43
C GLU A 50 2.10 2.73 27.62
N PRO A 51 2.35 1.90 26.59
CA PRO A 51 2.34 0.45 26.73
C PRO A 51 3.28 -0.08 27.82
N ALA A 52 4.41 0.60 28.04
CA ALA A 52 5.34 0.26 29.12
C ALA A 52 4.71 0.38 30.53
N SER A 53 3.71 1.23 30.69
CA SER A 53 2.98 1.33 31.97
C SER A 53 2.09 0.13 32.21
N LEU A 54 1.49 -0.43 31.15
CA LEU A 54 0.71 -1.68 31.24
C LEU A 54 1.61 -2.86 31.61
N SER A 55 2.81 -2.95 31.00
CA SER A 55 3.79 -3.99 31.35
C SER A 55 4.21 -3.90 32.83
N ARG A 56 4.45 -2.70 33.34
CA ARG A 56 4.77 -2.50 34.77
C ARG A 56 3.65 -2.92 35.71
N LEU A 57 2.40 -2.67 35.33
CA LEU A 57 1.23 -3.15 36.10
C LEU A 57 1.14 -4.66 36.08
N HIS A 58 1.36 -5.27 34.93
CA HIS A 58 1.37 -6.72 34.79
C HIS A 58 2.48 -7.37 35.67
N ASP A 59 3.68 -6.82 35.67
CA ASP A 59 4.80 -7.26 36.51
C ASP A 59 4.50 -7.10 38.01
N ALA A 60 3.66 -6.12 38.36
CA ALA A 60 3.16 -5.93 39.72
C ALA A 60 1.99 -6.86 40.11
N GLY A 61 1.58 -7.78 39.22
CA GLY A 61 0.50 -8.73 39.45
C GLY A 61 -0.89 -8.21 39.14
N LEU A 62 -0.98 -7.12 38.37
CA LEU A 62 -2.24 -6.51 37.94
C LEU A 62 -2.40 -6.64 36.42
N GLU A 63 -3.61 -7.00 35.99
CA GLU A 63 -3.98 -7.03 34.59
C GLU A 63 -4.95 -5.90 34.27
N VAL A 64 -4.66 -5.18 33.17
CA VAL A 64 -5.54 -4.13 32.66
C VAL A 64 -6.25 -4.65 31.41
N GLY A 65 -7.57 -4.83 31.53
CA GLY A 65 -8.44 -5.19 30.43
C GLY A 65 -9.04 -3.94 29.78
N PHE A 66 -9.16 -3.93 28.47
CA PHE A 66 -9.80 -2.87 27.70
C PHE A 66 -11.11 -3.40 27.13
N TYR A 67 -12.23 -2.75 27.43
CA TYR A 67 -13.56 -3.25 27.07
C TYR A 67 -14.44 -2.14 26.49
N SER A 68 -15.32 -2.51 25.57
CA SER A 68 -16.37 -1.61 25.11
C SER A 68 -17.71 -2.32 25.02
N CYS A 69 -18.79 -1.60 25.34
CA CYS A 69 -20.16 -2.07 25.22
C CYS A 69 -21.07 -0.96 24.73
N SER A 70 -22.33 -1.31 24.39
CA SER A 70 -23.36 -0.30 24.18
C SER A 70 -23.68 0.43 25.49
N GLU A 71 -24.08 1.69 25.42
CA GLU A 71 -24.35 2.50 26.62
C GLU A 71 -25.43 1.89 27.54
N GLY A 72 -26.42 1.19 26.94
CA GLY A 72 -27.47 0.52 27.69
C GLY A 72 -27.02 -0.77 28.38
N ASN A 73 -25.87 -1.35 27.99
CA ASN A 73 -25.34 -2.60 28.56
C ASN A 73 -24.26 -2.35 29.62
N TYR A 74 -23.85 -1.09 29.82
CA TYR A 74 -22.86 -0.79 30.85
C TYR A 74 -23.46 -0.94 32.23
N ASP A 75 -22.90 -1.82 33.05
CA ASP A 75 -23.33 -2.05 34.43
C ASP A 75 -22.39 -1.38 35.40
N ALA A 76 -22.91 -0.44 36.20
CA ALA A 76 -22.12 0.31 37.18
C ALA A 76 -21.56 -0.60 38.29
N THR A 77 -22.10 -1.81 38.51
CA THR A 77 -21.55 -2.76 39.48
C THR A 77 -20.14 -3.26 39.10
N TRP A 78 -19.77 -3.13 37.83
CA TRP A 78 -18.41 -3.47 37.39
C TRP A 78 -17.34 -2.56 37.97
N GLU A 79 -17.72 -1.33 38.37
CA GLU A 79 -16.80 -0.40 39.04
C GLU A 79 -16.32 -0.97 40.37
N ASP A 80 -17.23 -1.58 41.15
CA ASP A 80 -16.89 -2.20 42.43
C ASP A 80 -16.29 -3.61 42.29
N THR A 81 -16.76 -4.37 41.31
CA THR A 81 -16.39 -5.80 41.15
C THR A 81 -15.04 -5.96 40.45
N TYR A 82 -14.80 -5.20 39.39
CA TYR A 82 -13.63 -5.36 38.52
C TYR A 82 -12.77 -4.09 38.46
N ASN A 83 -13.01 -3.13 39.36
CA ASN A 83 -12.40 -1.80 39.32
C ASN A 83 -12.52 -1.16 37.91
N ALA A 84 -13.71 -1.27 37.34
CA ALA A 84 -13.95 -0.71 36.02
C ALA A 84 -13.92 0.82 36.05
N MET A 85 -13.27 1.41 35.07
CA MET A 85 -13.14 2.86 34.95
C MET A 85 -13.49 3.28 33.52
N VAL A 86 -14.54 4.10 33.38
CA VAL A 86 -14.94 4.63 32.08
C VAL A 86 -13.89 5.64 31.59
N ILE A 87 -13.37 5.40 30.41
CA ILE A 87 -12.38 6.26 29.73
C ILE A 87 -13.08 7.25 28.82
N SER A 88 -14.01 6.77 27.99
CA SER A 88 -14.76 7.65 27.08
C SER A 88 -16.14 7.09 26.73
N ARG A 89 -17.02 7.98 26.27
CA ARG A 89 -18.33 7.64 25.71
C ARG A 89 -18.44 8.29 24.33
N GLN A 90 -18.57 7.47 23.32
CA GLN A 90 -18.63 7.93 21.93
C GLN A 90 -19.62 7.08 21.13
N SER A 91 -20.45 7.72 20.29
CA SER A 91 -21.36 7.03 19.38
C SER A 91 -22.23 5.96 20.02
N SER A 92 -22.80 6.23 21.23
CA SER A 92 -23.60 5.31 22.04
C SER A 92 -22.83 4.07 22.51
N ARG A 93 -21.51 4.11 22.54
CA ARG A 93 -20.64 3.09 23.15
C ARG A 93 -19.88 3.66 24.34
N VAL A 94 -19.70 2.82 25.33
CA VAL A 94 -18.87 3.09 26.52
C VAL A 94 -17.57 2.32 26.36
N TYR A 95 -16.45 3.03 26.49
CA TYR A 95 -15.10 2.48 26.53
C TYR A 95 -14.56 2.58 27.93
N PHE A 96 -14.17 1.46 28.50
CA PHE A 96 -13.75 1.38 29.90
C PHE A 96 -12.61 0.37 30.06
N VAL A 97 -11.82 0.56 31.09
CA VAL A 97 -10.78 -0.39 31.48
C VAL A 97 -11.16 -1.06 32.79
N THR A 98 -10.68 -2.29 32.97
CA THR A 98 -10.74 -2.98 34.27
C THR A 98 -9.33 -3.19 34.79
N VAL A 99 -9.18 -3.19 36.12
CA VAL A 99 -7.91 -3.50 36.77
C VAL A 99 -8.16 -4.64 37.76
N THR A 100 -7.70 -5.82 37.36
CA THR A 100 -7.88 -7.06 38.15
C THR A 100 -6.53 -7.66 38.52
N ARG A 101 -6.51 -8.66 39.39
CA ARG A 101 -5.28 -9.43 39.66
C ARG A 101 -5.01 -10.39 38.51
N ASN A 102 -3.73 -10.67 38.25
CA ASN A 102 -3.38 -11.71 37.30
C ASN A 102 -4.10 -13.03 37.65
N SER A 103 -4.69 -13.68 36.66
CA SER A 103 -5.48 -14.91 36.81
C SER A 103 -6.91 -14.74 37.33
N GLU A 104 -7.42 -13.54 37.50
CA GLU A 104 -8.83 -13.30 37.81
C GLU A 104 -9.62 -13.20 36.50
N GLU A 105 -10.59 -14.12 36.31
CA GLU A 105 -11.45 -14.09 35.12
C GLU A 105 -12.48 -12.97 35.25
N THR A 106 -12.64 -12.17 34.20
CA THR A 106 -13.67 -11.15 34.11
C THR A 106 -14.85 -11.69 33.30
N ASP A 107 -16.00 -11.79 33.92
CA ASP A 107 -17.28 -12.15 33.26
C ASP A 107 -18.06 -10.86 32.98
N LEU A 108 -17.85 -10.30 31.79
CA LEU A 108 -18.41 -9.02 31.37
C LEU A 108 -19.21 -9.21 30.07
N ASP A 109 -20.43 -8.69 30.02
CA ASP A 109 -21.18 -8.56 28.76
C ASP A 109 -20.65 -7.37 27.95
N ALA A 110 -19.37 -7.44 27.58
CA ALA A 110 -18.64 -6.41 26.86
C ALA A 110 -17.59 -7.01 25.91
N GLU A 111 -17.35 -6.32 24.82
CA GLU A 111 -16.31 -6.70 23.86
C GLU A 111 -14.93 -6.33 24.38
N GLN A 112 -14.05 -7.31 24.49
CA GLN A 112 -12.65 -7.04 24.84
C GLN A 112 -11.89 -6.48 23.62
N ALA A 113 -11.29 -5.32 23.78
CA ALA A 113 -10.47 -4.71 22.75
C ALA A 113 -9.04 -5.22 22.81
N LYS A 114 -8.52 -5.67 21.66
CA LYS A 114 -7.08 -5.94 21.47
C LYS A 114 -6.42 -4.69 20.91
N LEU A 115 -5.70 -3.99 21.74
CA LEU A 115 -5.02 -2.77 21.32
C LEU A 115 -3.65 -3.08 20.70
N PRO A 116 -3.20 -2.28 19.72
CA PRO A 116 -1.85 -2.40 19.17
C PRO A 116 -0.79 -2.08 20.24
N PRO A 117 0.45 -2.57 20.07
CA PRO A 117 1.52 -2.41 21.06
C PRO A 117 2.16 -1.02 21.07
N TYR A 118 1.47 -0.02 20.53
CA TYR A 118 1.95 1.35 20.39
C TYR A 118 1.06 2.33 21.18
N SER A 119 1.62 3.47 21.56
CA SER A 119 0.81 4.60 22.02
C SER A 119 0.11 5.29 20.85
N LEU A 120 -0.99 6.01 21.12
CA LEU A 120 -1.70 6.80 20.10
C LEU A 120 -0.76 7.82 19.44
N GLU A 121 0.11 8.46 20.22
CA GLU A 121 1.11 9.40 19.70
C GLU A 121 2.08 8.71 18.72
N ARG A 122 2.56 7.51 19.07
CA ARG A 122 3.48 6.78 18.16
C ARG A 122 2.82 6.39 16.84
N VAL A 123 1.57 5.93 16.88
CA VAL A 123 0.82 5.61 15.65
C VAL A 123 0.57 6.85 14.81
N GLN A 124 0.28 8.00 15.44
CA GLN A 124 0.16 9.27 14.72
C GLN A 124 1.45 9.65 13.99
N VAL A 125 2.61 9.47 14.64
CA VAL A 125 3.92 9.70 14.01
C VAL A 125 4.11 8.75 12.82
N LEU A 126 3.80 7.46 12.97
CA LEU A 126 3.90 6.48 11.89
C LEU A 126 3.00 6.81 10.69
N CYS A 127 1.78 7.31 10.93
CA CYS A 127 0.92 7.79 9.86
C CYS A 127 1.58 8.95 9.09
N ASN A 128 2.07 9.96 9.80
CA ASN A 128 2.69 11.14 9.19
C ASN A 128 3.97 10.78 8.41
N GLU A 129 4.82 9.92 8.98
CA GLU A 129 6.04 9.41 8.31
C GLU A 129 5.69 8.66 7.02
N THR A 130 4.63 7.84 7.03
CA THR A 130 4.19 7.07 5.87
C THR A 130 3.54 7.96 4.81
N GLU A 131 2.75 8.95 5.20
CA GLU A 131 2.18 9.97 4.29
C GLU A 131 3.29 10.77 3.60
N GLN A 132 4.33 11.16 4.33
CA GLN A 132 5.48 11.84 3.75
C GLN A 132 6.23 10.93 2.76
N ALA A 133 6.46 9.66 3.10
CA ALA A 133 7.11 8.71 2.22
C ALA A 133 6.30 8.47 0.92
N LEU A 134 4.96 8.47 1.01
CA LEU A 134 4.08 8.39 -0.17
C LEU A 134 4.24 9.62 -1.07
N ALA A 135 4.26 10.82 -0.48
CA ALA A 135 4.44 12.05 -1.23
C ALA A 135 5.81 12.09 -1.93
N ASP A 136 6.87 11.67 -1.23
CA ASP A 136 8.22 11.57 -1.79
C ASP A 136 8.30 10.55 -2.94
N ASN A 137 7.62 9.41 -2.82
CA ASN A 137 7.55 8.39 -3.87
C ASN A 137 6.79 8.93 -5.10
N GLU A 138 5.68 9.64 -4.91
CA GLU A 138 4.93 10.26 -6.02
C GLU A 138 5.74 11.33 -6.73
N GLU A 139 6.51 12.13 -6.01
CA GLU A 139 7.40 13.13 -6.64
C GLU A 139 8.52 12.45 -7.42
N LYS A 140 9.13 11.38 -6.89
CA LYS A 140 10.11 10.57 -7.64
C LYS A 140 9.53 10.01 -8.94
N MET A 141 8.32 9.44 -8.91
CA MET A 141 7.64 8.95 -10.10
C MET A 141 7.40 10.04 -11.13
N LYS A 142 6.97 11.22 -10.67
CA LYS A 142 6.72 12.37 -11.54
C LYS A 142 8.00 12.86 -12.21
N VAL A 143 9.07 13.06 -11.44
CA VAL A 143 10.39 13.48 -11.96
C VAL A 143 10.93 12.45 -12.96
N LEU A 144 10.82 11.15 -12.65
CA LEU A 144 11.23 10.07 -13.55
C LEU A 144 10.44 10.12 -14.85
N ALA A 145 9.11 10.26 -14.78
CA ALA A 145 8.25 10.34 -15.95
C ALA A 145 8.60 11.55 -16.83
N GLU A 146 8.74 12.74 -16.25
CA GLU A 146 9.07 13.97 -17.00
C GLU A 146 10.42 13.85 -17.72
N ARG A 147 11.42 13.25 -17.08
CA ARG A 147 12.76 13.09 -17.63
C ARG A 147 12.85 12.02 -18.72
N GLU A 148 12.14 10.90 -18.56
CA GLU A 148 12.35 9.67 -19.33
C GLU A 148 11.27 9.40 -20.40
N ILE A 149 10.27 10.28 -20.57
CA ILE A 149 9.26 10.16 -21.63
C ILE A 149 9.87 9.94 -23.03
N PRO A 150 10.95 10.64 -23.43
CA PRO A 150 11.57 10.40 -24.73
C PRO A 150 12.11 8.98 -24.89
N SER A 151 12.76 8.42 -23.86
CA SER A 151 13.31 7.05 -23.85
C SER A 151 12.21 6.00 -23.90
N LEU A 152 11.13 6.22 -23.13
CA LEU A 152 9.94 5.32 -23.15
C LEU A 152 9.28 5.29 -24.53
N ARG A 153 9.16 6.43 -25.19
CA ARG A 153 8.64 6.51 -26.56
C ARG A 153 9.54 5.79 -27.57
N ALA A 154 10.85 5.87 -27.41
CA ALA A 154 11.82 5.18 -28.26
C ALA A 154 11.70 3.65 -28.08
N ALA A 155 11.61 3.17 -26.83
CA ALA A 155 11.39 1.75 -26.53
C ALA A 155 10.09 1.23 -27.11
N LEU A 156 8.99 1.98 -26.96
CA LEU A 156 7.69 1.60 -27.51
C LEU A 156 7.74 1.49 -29.03
N LYS A 157 8.41 2.41 -29.70
CA LYS A 157 8.58 2.37 -31.17
C LYS A 157 9.36 1.14 -31.62
N GLU A 158 10.46 0.80 -30.93
CA GLU A 158 11.28 -0.37 -31.23
C GLU A 158 10.47 -1.66 -31.07
N VAL A 159 9.81 -1.85 -29.92
CA VAL A 159 8.96 -3.03 -29.66
C VAL A 159 7.84 -3.18 -30.70
N ASN A 160 7.19 -2.09 -31.09
CA ASN A 160 6.15 -2.13 -32.15
C ASN A 160 6.74 -2.52 -33.50
N THR A 161 7.93 -2.01 -33.86
CA THR A 161 8.62 -2.39 -35.11
C THR A 161 8.97 -3.87 -35.13
N ASP A 162 9.49 -4.41 -34.02
CA ASP A 162 9.83 -5.82 -33.86
C ASP A 162 8.58 -6.72 -33.94
N MET A 163 7.48 -6.27 -33.33
CA MET A 163 6.19 -6.98 -33.43
C MET A 163 5.66 -7.02 -34.87
N GLU A 164 5.72 -5.89 -35.58
CA GLU A 164 5.30 -5.83 -36.98
C GLU A 164 6.18 -6.74 -37.85
N PHE A 165 7.49 -6.69 -37.67
CA PHE A 165 8.43 -7.57 -38.37
C PHE A 165 8.13 -9.06 -38.08
N SER A 166 7.93 -9.41 -36.82
CA SER A 166 7.58 -10.79 -36.41
C SER A 166 6.27 -11.27 -37.07
N LYS A 167 5.25 -10.40 -37.15
CA LYS A 167 3.98 -10.71 -37.83
C LYS A 167 4.20 -10.96 -39.33
N VAL A 168 5.04 -10.16 -39.96
CA VAL A 168 5.39 -10.33 -41.37
C VAL A 168 6.08 -11.68 -41.61
N MET A 169 7.05 -12.01 -40.71
CA MET A 169 7.76 -13.31 -40.79
C MET A 169 6.84 -14.52 -40.61
N LEU A 170 5.89 -14.45 -39.67
CA LEU A 170 4.90 -15.51 -39.42
C LEU A 170 3.92 -15.70 -40.60
N ASN A 171 3.63 -14.61 -41.32
CA ASN A 171 2.73 -14.64 -42.48
C ASN A 171 3.46 -14.92 -43.84
N THR A 172 4.76 -15.17 -43.77
CA THR A 172 5.55 -15.46 -44.97
C THR A 172 5.47 -16.96 -45.30
N GLU A 173 5.02 -17.31 -46.51
CA GLU A 173 4.96 -18.69 -46.95
C GLU A 173 6.31 -19.16 -47.49
N ALA A 174 6.78 -20.30 -46.99
CA ALA A 174 7.99 -20.94 -47.50
C ALA A 174 7.71 -21.60 -48.86
N THR A 175 8.46 -21.20 -49.87
CA THR A 175 8.34 -21.70 -51.23
C THR A 175 9.66 -22.35 -51.70
N ALA A 176 9.58 -23.31 -52.63
CA ALA A 176 10.75 -23.97 -53.19
C ALA A 176 11.67 -24.70 -52.17
N GLY A 177 11.07 -25.58 -51.34
CA GLY A 177 11.82 -26.41 -50.39
C GLY A 177 12.46 -25.63 -49.27
N GLU A 178 11.78 -24.63 -48.73
CA GLU A 178 12.21 -23.76 -47.64
C GLU A 178 13.41 -22.84 -47.94
N LYS A 179 13.80 -22.74 -49.21
CA LYS A 179 14.93 -21.89 -49.62
C LYS A 179 14.54 -20.46 -50.02
N LEU A 180 13.23 -20.22 -50.26
CA LEU A 180 12.70 -18.91 -50.62
C LEU A 180 11.48 -18.61 -49.76
N MET A 181 11.37 -17.37 -49.33
CA MET A 181 10.21 -16.87 -48.61
C MET A 181 9.41 -15.92 -49.50
N LEU A 182 8.11 -16.15 -49.63
CA LEU A 182 7.18 -15.30 -50.38
C LEU A 182 6.53 -14.31 -49.40
N LEU A 183 6.73 -13.03 -49.64
CA LEU A 183 6.06 -11.95 -48.93
C LEU A 183 5.03 -11.31 -49.85
N GLN A 184 3.76 -11.32 -49.48
CA GLN A 184 2.68 -10.61 -50.14
C GLN A 184 2.27 -9.38 -49.36
N GLY A 185 2.14 -8.23 -49.99
CA GLY A 185 1.70 -7.00 -49.36
C GLY A 185 1.01 -6.06 -50.37
N TRP A 186 0.33 -5.05 -49.83
CA TRP A 186 -0.30 -4.02 -50.64
C TRP A 186 0.61 -2.78 -50.66
N ALA A 187 0.91 -2.30 -51.87
CA ALA A 187 1.63 -1.05 -52.09
C ALA A 187 0.77 -0.05 -52.86
N PRO A 188 0.87 1.26 -52.56
CA PRO A 188 0.23 2.27 -53.40
C PRO A 188 0.75 2.17 -54.82
N ALA A 189 -0.17 2.22 -55.82
CA ALA A 189 0.19 2.12 -57.23
C ALA A 189 1.28 3.12 -57.67
N SER A 190 1.40 4.25 -57.02
CA SER A 190 2.41 5.28 -57.26
C SER A 190 3.84 4.88 -56.83
N ARG A 191 4.01 3.82 -56.03
CA ARG A 191 5.31 3.34 -55.52
C ARG A 191 5.74 1.99 -56.02
N VAL A 192 4.96 1.37 -56.90
CA VAL A 192 5.28 0.02 -57.46
C VAL A 192 6.62 0.02 -58.19
N GLY A 193 7.01 1.13 -58.84
CA GLY A 193 8.28 1.25 -59.53
C GLY A 193 9.54 1.38 -58.63
N GLU A 194 9.37 1.57 -57.32
CA GLU A 194 10.47 1.63 -56.38
C GLU A 194 10.75 0.29 -55.68
N ILE A 195 9.88 -0.73 -55.93
CA ILE A 195 9.91 -2.01 -55.21
C ILE A 195 10.34 -3.17 -56.14
N SER A 196 10.50 -2.91 -57.45
CA SER A 196 10.93 -3.90 -58.44
C SER A 196 12.45 -3.99 -58.60
#